data_67ff13220442f90a971527b50c7035ea
#
_entry.id   67ff13220442f90a971527b50c7035ea
#
_cell.length_a   1.000
_cell.length_b   1.000
_cell.length_c   1.000
_cell.angle_alpha   90.00
_cell.angle_beta   90.00
_cell.angle_gamma   90.00
#
_symmetry.space_group_name_H-M   'P 1'
#
loop_
_entity.id
_entity.type
_entity.pdbx_description
1 polymer ?
#
loop_
_entity_poly.entity_id
_entity_poly.type
_entity_poly.pdbx_seq_one_letter_code
_entity_poly.pdbx_strand_id
1 'polypeptide(L)'
;ETIPISDSKPYEFKKDRDSDIEKLKSLVGVNVYATAENCIDKLLDDYEISDKDYTEQEQRIIAGIRYEMLLRDFSLGNTFTLCEDIPVDVVTQLKELGVKLKGIDVVEDAVRIISQGDVIPHEIGTVGPIFAEEYDELKEKGYAMNDSVGKDGIEKAMEDTLKGKDGTKTITVTNGSVVSSNITEEPKGGNTVKLTINSDYQRDVQEILENFTAYLRSSSNEYKDVKCGSIVVLDVKDNAVLAMATAPTFDLNDYKSKYDEL
;
A
#
# COMPACT_ATOMS: atom_id res chain seq x y z
N GLU A 1 -10.31 8.29 3.11
CA GLU A 1 -10.50 8.65 4.53
C GLU A 1 -11.17 7.51 5.26
N THR A 2 -10.50 6.88 6.23
CA THR A 2 -10.96 5.64 6.88
C THR A 2 -11.94 5.90 8.04
N ILE A 3 -12.02 7.11 8.58
CA ILE A 3 -12.96 7.40 9.68
C ILE A 3 -14.42 7.14 9.24
N PRO A 4 -15.17 6.28 9.97
CA PRO A 4 -16.51 5.86 9.57
C PRO A 4 -17.60 6.88 9.95
N ILE A 5 -17.32 8.18 9.79
CA ILE A 5 -18.22 9.30 10.09
C ILE A 5 -18.34 10.19 8.85
N SER A 6 -19.52 10.81 8.66
CA SER A 6 -19.80 11.78 7.59
C SER A 6 -18.84 12.97 7.60
N ASP A 7 -18.67 13.63 6.45
CA ASP A 7 -17.71 14.72 6.28
C ASP A 7 -18.23 16.09 6.73
N SER A 8 -19.51 16.19 7.05
CA SER A 8 -20.18 17.43 7.48
C SER A 8 -21.26 17.16 8.53
N LYS A 9 -21.62 18.19 9.30
CA LYS A 9 -22.73 18.12 10.25
C LYS A 9 -24.10 18.06 9.56
N PRO A 10 -25.07 17.37 10.15
CA PRO A 10 -24.94 16.58 11.38
C PRO A 10 -24.06 15.35 11.13
N TYR A 11 -23.16 15.07 12.08
CA TYR A 11 -22.29 13.91 11.96
C TYR A 11 -23.06 12.61 12.17
N GLU A 12 -22.97 11.71 11.21
CA GLU A 12 -23.61 10.41 11.21
C GLU A 12 -22.59 9.31 10.91
N PHE A 13 -22.81 8.13 11.46
CA PHE A 13 -22.00 6.97 11.11
C PHE A 13 -22.29 6.51 9.68
N LYS A 14 -21.24 6.20 8.92
CA LYS A 14 -21.36 5.62 7.57
C LYS A 14 -21.98 4.23 7.66
N LYS A 15 -22.89 3.90 6.76
CA LYS A 15 -23.59 2.60 6.70
C LYS A 15 -22.59 1.48 6.36
N ASP A 16 -22.93 0.27 6.77
CA ASP A 16 -22.18 -0.96 6.47
C ASP A 16 -20.72 -0.96 6.97
N ARG A 17 -20.45 -0.20 8.07
CA ARG A 17 -19.13 -0.08 8.69
C ARG A 17 -19.14 -0.32 10.21
N ASP A 18 -19.97 -1.24 10.68
CA ASP A 18 -20.19 -1.48 12.13
C ASP A 18 -18.90 -1.85 12.86
N SER A 19 -18.06 -2.69 12.28
CA SER A 19 -16.76 -3.07 12.85
C SER A 19 -15.81 -1.88 13.00
N ASP A 20 -15.78 -0.98 12.02
CA ASP A 20 -14.94 0.21 12.06
C ASP A 20 -15.47 1.23 13.07
N ILE A 21 -16.79 1.30 13.26
CA ILE A 21 -17.43 2.15 14.26
C ILE A 21 -17.10 1.67 15.68
N GLU A 22 -17.13 0.36 15.92
CA GLU A 22 -16.72 -0.23 17.19
C GLU A 22 -15.23 0.05 17.49
N LYS A 23 -14.39 -0.12 16.48
CA LYS A 23 -12.96 0.18 16.57
C LYS A 23 -12.69 1.65 16.85
N LEU A 24 -13.40 2.56 16.17
CA LEU A 24 -13.33 4.00 16.40
C LEU A 24 -13.67 4.31 17.87
N LYS A 25 -14.82 3.84 18.37
CA LYS A 25 -15.26 4.08 19.75
C LYS A 25 -14.27 3.57 20.77
N SER A 26 -13.69 2.40 20.53
CA SER A 26 -12.66 1.80 21.38
C SER A 26 -11.38 2.64 21.39
N LEU A 27 -10.86 3.04 20.23
CA LEU A 27 -9.63 3.81 20.12
C LEU A 27 -9.75 5.22 20.69
N VAL A 28 -10.89 5.86 20.48
CA VAL A 28 -11.17 7.22 21.02
C VAL A 28 -11.55 7.17 22.51
N GLY A 29 -11.85 5.99 23.04
CA GLY A 29 -12.17 5.80 24.45
C GLY A 29 -13.54 6.33 24.85
N VAL A 30 -14.52 6.26 23.94
CA VAL A 30 -15.92 6.64 24.23
C VAL A 30 -16.81 5.42 24.48
N ASN A 31 -17.98 5.64 25.07
CA ASN A 31 -18.95 4.59 25.35
C ASN A 31 -19.50 3.95 24.04
N VAL A 32 -19.87 2.68 24.10
CA VAL A 32 -20.48 1.96 22.96
C VAL A 32 -21.74 2.60 22.40
N TYR A 33 -22.48 3.36 23.23
CA TYR A 33 -23.67 4.12 22.82
C TYR A 33 -23.37 5.53 22.29
N ALA A 34 -22.08 5.94 22.26
CA ALA A 34 -21.70 7.26 21.78
C ALA A 34 -22.12 7.46 20.32
N THR A 35 -22.58 8.67 20.02
CA THR A 35 -22.94 9.11 18.68
C THR A 35 -21.69 9.46 17.85
N ALA A 36 -21.83 9.65 16.55
CA ALA A 36 -20.78 10.15 15.70
C ALA A 36 -20.25 11.52 16.16
N GLU A 37 -21.16 12.42 16.59
CA GLU A 37 -20.83 13.72 17.17
C GLU A 37 -19.93 13.55 18.42
N ASN A 38 -20.31 12.66 19.35
CA ASN A 38 -19.49 12.42 20.56
C ASN A 38 -18.07 11.91 20.22
N CYS A 39 -17.91 11.12 19.15
CA CYS A 39 -16.60 10.66 18.71
C CYS A 39 -15.74 11.81 18.17
N ILE A 40 -16.33 12.69 17.37
CA ILE A 40 -15.63 13.88 16.84
C ILE A 40 -15.29 14.85 17.97
N ASP A 41 -16.26 15.20 18.84
CA ASP A 41 -16.05 16.10 19.98
C ASP A 41 -14.91 15.60 20.87
N LYS A 42 -14.86 14.28 21.13
CA LYS A 42 -13.81 13.69 21.93
C LYS A 42 -12.42 13.81 21.25
N LEU A 43 -12.35 13.61 19.93
CA LEU A 43 -11.10 13.80 19.15
C LEU A 43 -10.67 15.27 19.18
N LEU A 44 -11.60 16.21 19.03
CA LEU A 44 -11.30 17.63 19.08
C LEU A 44 -10.78 18.05 20.44
N ASP A 45 -11.39 17.52 21.50
CA ASP A 45 -11.00 17.79 22.91
C ASP A 45 -9.63 17.20 23.24
N ASP A 46 -9.39 15.92 22.92
CA ASP A 46 -8.13 15.22 23.22
C ASP A 46 -6.92 15.84 22.52
N TYR A 47 -7.14 16.42 21.35
CA TYR A 47 -6.08 17.07 20.56
C TYR A 47 -6.12 18.60 20.62
N GLU A 48 -6.93 19.19 21.52
CA GLU A 48 -7.04 20.64 21.75
C GLU A 48 -7.33 21.42 20.44
N ILE A 49 -8.19 20.86 19.56
CA ILE A 49 -8.55 21.46 18.27
C ILE A 49 -9.70 22.46 18.51
N SER A 50 -9.33 23.75 18.59
CA SER A 50 -10.25 24.83 18.96
C SER A 50 -11.06 25.37 17.78
N ASP A 51 -12.34 25.66 18.00
CA ASP A 51 -13.23 26.39 17.09
C ASP A 51 -12.82 27.86 16.86
N LYS A 52 -11.93 28.40 17.71
CA LYS A 52 -11.36 29.74 17.56
C LYS A 52 -10.26 29.79 16.51
N ASP A 53 -9.57 28.66 16.28
CA ASP A 53 -8.40 28.58 15.42
C ASP A 53 -8.70 27.94 14.08
N TYR A 54 -9.73 27.09 14.02
CA TYR A 54 -10.08 26.29 12.86
C TYR A 54 -11.58 26.35 12.54
N THR A 55 -11.91 26.39 11.26
CA THR A 55 -13.30 26.23 10.76
C THR A 55 -13.80 24.82 11.05
N GLU A 56 -15.10 24.62 11.05
CA GLU A 56 -15.72 23.30 11.27
C GLU A 56 -15.20 22.22 10.29
N GLN A 57 -14.98 22.61 9.05
CA GLN A 57 -14.44 21.70 8.02
C GLN A 57 -12.99 21.34 8.32
N GLU A 58 -12.16 22.29 8.71
CA GLU A 58 -10.77 22.04 9.11
C GLU A 58 -10.70 21.17 10.36
N GLN A 59 -11.50 21.43 11.38
CA GLN A 59 -11.62 20.59 12.58
C GLN A 59 -11.94 19.14 12.21
N ARG A 60 -12.91 18.93 11.30
CA ARG A 60 -13.28 17.60 10.85
C ARG A 60 -12.14 16.89 10.12
N ILE A 61 -11.40 17.59 9.25
CA ILE A 61 -10.22 17.05 8.54
C ILE A 61 -9.13 16.67 9.54
N ILE A 62 -8.81 17.57 10.48
CA ILE A 62 -7.76 17.33 11.48
C ILE A 62 -8.14 16.13 12.38
N ALA A 63 -9.41 16.04 12.81
CA ALA A 63 -9.90 14.89 13.58
C ALA A 63 -9.76 13.57 12.80
N GLY A 64 -10.03 13.59 11.49
CA GLY A 64 -9.82 12.44 10.61
C GLY A 64 -8.35 12.00 10.52
N ILE A 65 -7.44 12.95 10.34
CA ILE A 65 -5.99 12.68 10.30
C ILE A 65 -5.52 12.12 11.66
N ARG A 66 -5.97 12.69 12.77
CA ARG A 66 -5.62 12.20 14.13
C ARG A 66 -6.13 10.79 14.36
N TYR A 67 -7.33 10.48 13.88
CA TYR A 67 -7.84 9.11 13.94
C TYR A 67 -7.00 8.13 13.11
N GLU A 68 -6.59 8.51 11.91
CA GLU A 68 -5.65 7.70 11.10
C GLU A 68 -4.32 7.46 11.81
N MET A 69 -3.79 8.48 12.46
CA MET A 69 -2.57 8.35 13.27
C MET A 69 -2.75 7.36 14.44
N LEU A 70 -3.92 7.37 15.10
CA LEU A 70 -4.27 6.38 16.14
C LEU A 70 -4.38 4.97 15.58
N LEU A 71 -5.02 4.80 14.43
CA LEU A 71 -5.16 3.50 13.77
C LEU A 71 -3.82 2.86 13.42
N ARG A 72 -2.82 3.68 13.10
CA ARG A 72 -1.48 3.24 12.68
C ARG A 72 -0.45 3.29 13.80
N ASP A 73 -0.89 3.41 15.04
CA ASP A 73 -0.03 3.42 16.22
C ASP A 73 1.12 4.44 16.14
N PHE A 74 0.78 5.65 15.66
CA PHE A 74 1.74 6.74 15.57
C PHE A 74 2.39 7.04 16.91
N SER A 75 3.73 7.03 16.93
CA SER A 75 4.52 7.26 18.13
C SER A 75 5.90 7.84 17.79
N LEU A 76 6.73 8.11 18.80
CA LEU A 76 8.11 8.57 18.56
C LEU A 76 8.96 7.57 17.75
N GLY A 77 8.64 6.30 17.81
CA GLY A 77 9.34 5.24 17.08
C GLY A 77 8.63 4.79 15.82
N ASN A 78 7.39 5.20 15.60
CA ASN A 78 6.58 4.80 14.42
C ASN A 78 6.03 6.05 13.74
N THR A 79 6.61 6.41 12.60
CA THR A 79 6.23 7.60 11.84
C THR A 79 4.92 7.37 11.08
N PHE A 80 4.20 8.45 10.80
CA PHE A 80 2.97 8.44 10.03
C PHE A 80 3.20 9.12 8.69
N THR A 81 2.96 8.40 7.59
CA THR A 81 3.00 8.96 6.23
C THR A 81 1.70 9.70 5.97
N LEU A 82 1.79 11.03 5.89
CA LEU A 82 0.63 11.89 5.65
C LEU A 82 0.18 11.88 4.19
N CYS A 83 1.13 11.94 3.27
CA CYS A 83 0.89 11.86 1.82
C CYS A 83 2.14 11.36 1.10
N GLU A 84 1.93 10.77 -0.08
CA GLU A 84 2.93 10.23 -0.98
C GLU A 84 2.90 11.00 -2.31
N ASP A 85 3.90 10.82 -3.16
CA ASP A 85 4.02 11.42 -4.50
C ASP A 85 3.87 12.95 -4.53
N ILE A 86 4.49 13.61 -3.56
CA ILE A 86 4.42 15.06 -3.42
C ILE A 86 5.24 15.75 -4.54
N PRO A 87 4.68 16.71 -5.29
CA PRO A 87 5.40 17.47 -6.29
C PRO A 87 6.63 18.19 -5.70
N VAL A 88 7.70 18.29 -6.49
CA VAL A 88 9.01 18.87 -6.05
C VAL A 88 8.90 20.31 -5.55
N ASP A 89 8.01 21.10 -6.12
CA ASP A 89 7.72 22.46 -5.68
C ASP A 89 7.10 22.50 -4.28
N VAL A 90 6.20 21.57 -3.95
CA VAL A 90 5.63 21.41 -2.62
C VAL A 90 6.68 20.91 -1.62
N VAL A 91 7.54 19.97 -2.03
CA VAL A 91 8.68 19.50 -1.22
C VAL A 91 9.58 20.69 -0.84
N THR A 92 9.87 21.57 -1.80
CA THR A 92 10.71 22.77 -1.57
C THR A 92 10.05 23.69 -0.55
N GLN A 93 8.74 23.97 -0.69
CA GLN A 93 7.98 24.78 0.25
C GLN A 93 7.96 24.17 1.66
N LEU A 94 7.74 22.86 1.77
CA LEU A 94 7.76 22.16 3.06
C LEU A 94 9.14 22.24 3.73
N LYS A 95 10.23 22.09 2.98
CA LYS A 95 11.59 22.22 3.50
C LYS A 95 11.90 23.65 3.95
N GLU A 96 11.42 24.66 3.24
CA GLU A 96 11.55 26.08 3.63
C GLU A 96 10.75 26.40 4.91
N LEU A 97 9.58 25.81 5.07
CA LEU A 97 8.73 25.96 6.25
C LEU A 97 9.19 25.10 7.44
N GLY A 98 10.19 24.24 7.28
CA GLY A 98 10.59 23.20 8.23
C GLY A 98 10.74 23.65 9.67
N VAL A 99 11.24 24.87 9.92
CA VAL A 99 11.35 25.44 11.28
C VAL A 99 9.96 25.70 11.92
N LYS A 100 8.94 25.99 11.08
CA LYS A 100 7.57 26.26 11.53
C LYS A 100 6.72 25.00 11.62
N LEU A 101 7.05 23.97 10.81
CA LEU A 101 6.34 22.70 10.73
C LEU A 101 7.06 21.63 11.57
N LYS A 102 7.03 21.80 12.88
CA LYS A 102 7.66 20.85 13.82
C LYS A 102 7.03 19.45 13.70
N GLY A 103 7.88 18.45 13.52
CA GLY A 103 7.46 17.05 13.46
C GLY A 103 7.04 16.57 12.05
N ILE A 104 7.16 17.43 11.03
CA ILE A 104 6.98 17.04 9.62
C ILE A 104 8.35 16.96 8.96
N ASP A 105 8.61 15.85 8.26
CA ASP A 105 9.80 15.65 7.45
C ASP A 105 9.39 15.12 6.06
N VAL A 106 10.24 15.34 5.07
CA VAL A 106 10.08 14.81 3.72
C VAL A 106 11.22 13.85 3.45
N VAL A 107 10.86 12.59 3.21
CA VAL A 107 11.81 11.53 2.91
C VAL A 107 11.63 11.07 1.46
N GLU A 108 12.73 10.67 0.84
CA GLU A 108 12.69 9.97 -0.44
C GLU A 108 12.56 8.48 -0.15
N ASP A 109 11.59 7.85 -0.76
CA ASP A 109 11.36 6.42 -0.62
C ASP A 109 11.36 5.74 -1.98
N ALA A 110 11.78 4.47 -2.01
CA ALA A 110 11.81 3.68 -3.23
C ALA A 110 10.43 3.06 -3.47
N VAL A 111 9.80 3.42 -4.58
CA VAL A 111 8.54 2.83 -5.00
C VAL A 111 8.75 1.82 -6.11
N ARG A 112 7.97 0.72 -6.09
CA ARG A 112 8.00 -0.26 -7.15
C ARG A 112 7.25 0.25 -8.37
N ILE A 113 7.96 0.36 -9.49
CA ILE A 113 7.38 0.74 -10.78
C ILE A 113 7.24 -0.51 -11.63
N ILE A 114 6.03 -0.80 -12.08
CA ILE A 114 5.72 -1.92 -12.98
C ILE A 114 5.51 -1.35 -14.38
N SER A 115 6.56 -1.36 -15.19
CA SER A 115 6.54 -0.78 -16.54
C SER A 115 5.77 -1.61 -17.57
N GLN A 116 5.55 -2.90 -17.29
CA GLN A 116 4.85 -3.85 -18.16
C GLN A 116 3.95 -4.74 -17.31
N GLY A 117 2.97 -4.14 -16.64
CA GLY A 117 2.08 -4.82 -15.71
C GLY A 117 1.17 -5.88 -16.34
N ASP A 118 1.00 -5.83 -17.67
CA ASP A 118 0.28 -6.78 -18.49
C ASP A 118 1.05 -8.09 -18.79
N VAL A 119 2.38 -8.06 -18.57
CA VAL A 119 3.26 -9.21 -18.89
C VAL A 119 3.39 -10.13 -17.70
N ILE A 120 2.87 -11.35 -17.82
CA ILE A 120 2.91 -12.42 -16.80
C ILE A 120 2.54 -11.95 -15.37
N PRO A 121 1.42 -11.26 -15.17
CA PRO A 121 1.08 -10.70 -13.87
C PRO A 121 0.94 -11.77 -12.78
N HIS A 122 0.40 -12.94 -13.12
CA HIS A 122 0.23 -14.06 -12.19
C HIS A 122 1.56 -14.62 -11.69
N GLU A 123 2.59 -14.66 -12.53
CA GLU A 123 3.89 -15.22 -12.24
C GLU A 123 4.81 -14.21 -11.54
N ILE A 124 4.73 -12.92 -11.91
CA ILE A 124 5.48 -11.87 -11.21
C ILE A 124 5.00 -11.77 -9.78
N GLY A 125 3.69 -11.72 -9.59
CA GLY A 125 3.10 -11.60 -8.27
C GLY A 125 3.04 -10.17 -7.75
N THR A 126 2.63 -10.03 -6.51
CA THR A 126 2.35 -8.77 -5.85
C THR A 126 3.26 -8.51 -4.66
N VAL A 127 3.43 -7.22 -4.33
CA VAL A 127 4.12 -6.75 -3.12
C VAL A 127 3.09 -6.05 -2.25
N GLY A 128 3.10 -6.33 -0.97
CA GLY A 128 2.15 -5.75 -0.03
C GLY A 128 2.68 -5.67 1.40
N PRO A 129 1.92 -5.00 2.30
CA PRO A 129 2.31 -4.83 3.69
C PRO A 129 2.40 -6.19 4.41
N ILE A 130 3.25 -6.25 5.42
CA ILE A 130 3.38 -7.42 6.29
C ILE A 130 2.11 -7.54 7.15
N PHE A 131 1.51 -8.74 7.17
CA PHE A 131 0.39 -9.04 8.05
C PHE A 131 0.89 -9.53 9.42
N ALA A 132 0.05 -9.37 10.45
CA ALA A 132 0.43 -9.74 11.82
C ALA A 132 0.84 -11.21 11.94
N GLU A 133 0.19 -12.09 11.17
CA GLU A 133 0.44 -13.54 11.16
C GLU A 133 1.81 -13.92 10.55
N GLU A 134 2.33 -13.08 9.65
CA GLU A 134 3.63 -13.29 8.98
C GLU A 134 4.79 -12.65 9.76
N TYR A 135 4.47 -11.68 10.61
CA TYR A 135 5.48 -10.80 11.21
C TYR A 135 6.48 -11.53 12.10
N ASP A 136 6.05 -12.53 12.83
CA ASP A 136 6.94 -13.26 13.76
C ASP A 136 8.12 -13.92 13.03
N GLU A 137 7.86 -14.49 11.85
CA GLU A 137 8.92 -15.08 10.99
C GLU A 137 9.78 -14.02 10.31
N LEU A 138 9.13 -12.93 9.83
CA LEU A 138 9.81 -11.87 9.09
C LEU A 138 10.66 -10.99 10.01
N LYS A 139 10.24 -10.78 11.25
CA LYS A 139 11.00 -10.06 12.26
C LYS A 139 12.36 -10.70 12.53
N GLU A 140 12.45 -12.05 12.57
CA GLU A 140 13.71 -12.77 12.72
C GLU A 140 14.64 -12.55 11.52
N LYS A 141 14.09 -12.23 10.35
CA LYS A 141 14.82 -11.88 9.12
C LYS A 141 15.15 -10.37 9.03
N GLY A 142 14.81 -9.60 10.04
CA GLY A 142 15.13 -8.17 10.14
C GLY A 142 14.11 -7.23 9.48
N TYR A 143 12.88 -7.69 9.24
CA TYR A 143 11.81 -6.83 8.73
C TYR A 143 11.16 -6.02 9.86
N ALA A 144 10.80 -4.79 9.55
CA ALA A 144 9.92 -3.98 10.37
C ALA A 144 8.44 -4.28 10.03
N MET A 145 7.53 -4.03 10.97
CA MET A 145 6.09 -4.30 10.77
C MET A 145 5.47 -3.48 9.63
N ASN A 146 6.04 -2.32 9.33
CA ASN A 146 5.63 -1.41 8.27
C ASN A 146 6.33 -1.65 6.92
N ASP A 147 7.19 -2.67 6.82
CA ASP A 147 7.81 -3.03 5.55
C ASP A 147 6.80 -3.68 4.61
N SER A 148 7.15 -3.69 3.32
CA SER A 148 6.45 -4.43 2.29
C SER A 148 7.24 -5.68 1.91
N VAL A 149 6.53 -6.76 1.59
CA VAL A 149 7.11 -8.06 1.23
C VAL A 149 6.38 -8.65 0.03
N GLY A 150 7.06 -9.45 -0.78
CA GLY A 150 6.45 -10.23 -1.86
C GLY A 150 5.40 -11.20 -1.32
N LYS A 151 4.17 -11.09 -1.81
CA LYS A 151 3.02 -11.90 -1.34
C LYS A 151 2.88 -13.20 -2.09
N ASP A 152 3.19 -13.19 -3.36
CA ASP A 152 3.06 -14.33 -4.27
C ASP A 152 4.07 -14.24 -5.42
N GLY A 153 4.03 -15.23 -6.31
CA GLY A 153 4.83 -15.29 -7.53
C GLY A 153 6.34 -15.20 -7.30
N ILE A 154 7.01 -14.60 -8.26
CA ILE A 154 8.47 -14.36 -8.26
C ILE A 154 8.87 -13.37 -7.16
N GLU A 155 8.04 -12.38 -6.88
CA GLU A 155 8.27 -11.42 -5.81
C GLU A 155 8.49 -12.13 -4.47
N LYS A 156 7.63 -13.09 -4.14
CA LYS A 156 7.75 -13.89 -2.92
C LYS A 156 8.89 -14.91 -3.01
N ALA A 157 9.00 -15.60 -4.14
CA ALA A 157 10.00 -16.68 -4.30
C ALA A 157 11.44 -16.16 -4.31
N MET A 158 11.64 -14.92 -4.77
CA MET A 158 12.94 -14.29 -4.91
C MET A 158 13.14 -13.11 -3.94
N GLU A 159 12.31 -13.01 -2.90
CA GLU A 159 12.33 -11.95 -1.90
C GLU A 159 13.75 -11.71 -1.35
N ASP A 160 14.44 -12.74 -0.92
CA ASP A 160 15.82 -12.65 -0.38
C ASP A 160 16.83 -12.07 -1.39
N THR A 161 16.51 -12.16 -2.69
CA THR A 161 17.35 -11.64 -3.78
C THR A 161 16.99 -10.22 -4.14
N LEU A 162 15.68 -9.93 -4.16
CA LEU A 162 15.09 -8.65 -4.58
C LEU A 162 15.14 -7.61 -3.46
N LYS A 163 15.02 -8.03 -2.21
CA LYS A 163 15.10 -7.13 -1.05
C LYS A 163 16.48 -6.49 -0.95
N GLY A 164 16.48 -5.18 -0.76
CA GLY A 164 17.67 -4.42 -0.39
C GLY A 164 18.07 -4.63 1.08
N LYS A 165 19.01 -3.83 1.51
CA LYS A 165 19.34 -3.67 2.94
C LYS A 165 19.04 -2.26 3.35
N ASP A 166 18.27 -2.13 4.42
CA ASP A 166 17.91 -0.84 4.98
C ASP A 166 19.15 -0.11 5.50
N GLY A 167 19.15 1.21 5.36
CA GLY A 167 20.14 2.07 6.00
C GLY A 167 19.76 2.35 7.45
N THR A 168 20.70 2.83 8.22
CA THR A 168 20.48 3.25 9.60
C THR A 168 20.70 4.75 9.74
N LYS A 169 19.68 5.46 10.21
CA LYS A 169 19.71 6.91 10.49
C LYS A 169 19.61 7.12 12.00
N THR A 170 20.67 7.71 12.59
CA THR A 170 20.65 8.07 14.00
C THR A 170 20.15 9.50 14.17
N ILE A 171 19.10 9.66 14.96
CA ILE A 171 18.49 10.96 15.28
C ILE A 171 18.71 11.26 16.74
N THR A 172 19.34 12.39 17.06
CA THR A 172 19.47 12.85 18.46
C THR A 172 18.39 13.88 18.75
N VAL A 173 17.59 13.61 19.77
CA VAL A 173 16.49 14.49 20.20
C VAL A 173 16.83 15.07 21.58
N THR A 174 16.71 16.40 21.74
CA THR A 174 16.86 17.10 23.02
C THR A 174 15.64 17.99 23.23
N ASN A 175 14.98 17.84 24.37
CA ASN A 175 13.75 18.58 24.73
C ASN A 175 12.66 18.52 23.64
N GLY A 176 12.47 17.35 23.02
CA GLY A 176 11.47 17.16 21.95
C GLY A 176 11.83 17.75 20.59
N SER A 177 13.05 18.28 20.44
CA SER A 177 13.55 18.83 19.16
C SER A 177 14.72 18.01 18.64
N VAL A 178 14.71 17.71 17.32
CA VAL A 178 15.82 17.02 16.65
C VAL A 178 17.03 17.97 16.62
N VAL A 179 18.13 17.57 17.25
CA VAL A 179 19.38 18.34 17.32
C VAL A 179 20.38 17.90 16.26
N SER A 180 20.42 16.61 15.94
CA SER A 180 21.24 16.09 14.85
C SER A 180 20.59 14.86 14.23
N SER A 181 20.88 14.65 12.94
CA SER A 181 20.44 13.51 12.16
C SER A 181 21.58 13.08 11.25
N ASN A 182 22.12 11.88 11.46
CA ASN A 182 23.23 11.34 10.69
C ASN A 182 22.89 9.95 10.17
N ILE A 183 23.17 9.70 8.88
CA ILE A 183 23.11 8.36 8.31
C ILE A 183 24.37 7.62 8.77
N THR A 184 24.20 6.53 9.51
CA THR A 184 25.30 5.68 10.00
C THR A 184 25.59 4.52 9.08
N GLU A 185 24.57 4.05 8.36
CA GLU A 185 24.68 3.04 7.32
C GLU A 185 23.84 3.46 6.12
N GLU A 186 24.45 3.45 4.93
CA GLU A 186 23.73 3.76 3.69
C GLU A 186 22.88 2.55 3.26
N PRO A 187 21.63 2.80 2.77
CA PRO A 187 20.80 1.73 2.22
C PRO A 187 21.45 1.13 0.96
N LYS A 188 21.23 -0.17 0.74
CA LYS A 188 21.72 -0.88 -0.44
C LYS A 188 20.56 -1.51 -1.18
N GLY A 189 20.45 -1.24 -2.49
CA GLY A 189 19.45 -1.88 -3.34
C GLY A 189 19.64 -3.41 -3.40
N GLY A 190 18.54 -4.12 -3.63
CA GLY A 190 18.57 -5.56 -3.88
C GLY A 190 19.19 -5.92 -5.24
N ASN A 191 19.27 -7.20 -5.51
CA ASN A 191 19.80 -7.71 -6.77
C ASN A 191 18.73 -7.77 -7.86
N THR A 192 19.16 -7.83 -9.12
CA THR A 192 18.26 -7.98 -10.27
C THR A 192 18.00 -9.46 -10.55
N VAL A 193 16.72 -9.80 -10.74
CA VAL A 193 16.31 -11.12 -11.24
C VAL A 193 15.95 -10.97 -12.72
N LYS A 194 16.62 -11.75 -13.57
CA LYS A 194 16.34 -11.80 -15.02
C LYS A 194 15.62 -13.09 -15.36
N LEU A 195 14.44 -12.96 -15.94
CA LEU A 195 13.64 -14.09 -16.42
C LEU A 195 14.04 -14.50 -17.83
N THR A 196 13.71 -15.74 -18.21
CA THR A 196 13.86 -16.26 -19.56
C THR A 196 12.68 -15.86 -20.48
N ILE A 197 11.62 -15.31 -19.90
CA ILE A 197 10.44 -14.83 -20.62
C ILE A 197 10.83 -13.72 -21.60
N ASN A 198 10.36 -13.83 -22.84
CA ASN A 198 10.42 -12.75 -23.82
C ASN A 198 9.10 -11.99 -23.81
N SER A 199 9.12 -10.71 -23.47
CA SER A 199 7.90 -9.92 -23.27
C SER A 199 7.03 -9.78 -24.50
N ASP A 200 7.64 -9.65 -25.69
CA ASP A 200 6.89 -9.52 -26.94
C ASP A 200 6.23 -10.86 -27.33
N TYR A 201 7.00 -11.94 -27.22
CA TYR A 201 6.47 -13.28 -27.45
C TYR A 201 5.39 -13.67 -26.44
N GLN A 202 5.54 -13.25 -25.19
CA GLN A 202 4.53 -13.44 -24.14
C GLN A 202 3.21 -12.77 -24.52
N ARG A 203 3.23 -11.53 -25.01
CA ARG A 203 2.02 -10.82 -25.44
C ARG A 203 1.35 -11.52 -26.62
N ASP A 204 2.11 -11.98 -27.60
CA ASP A 204 1.55 -12.71 -28.74
C ASP A 204 0.85 -14.00 -28.26
N VAL A 205 1.47 -14.75 -27.34
CA VAL A 205 0.88 -15.99 -26.79
C VAL A 205 -0.35 -15.68 -25.93
N GLN A 206 -0.33 -14.60 -25.17
CA GLN A 206 -1.47 -14.15 -24.36
C GLN A 206 -2.66 -13.77 -25.25
N GLU A 207 -2.43 -12.98 -26.31
CA GLU A 207 -3.46 -12.58 -27.26
C GLU A 207 -4.06 -13.80 -27.99
N ILE A 208 -3.24 -14.77 -28.39
CA ILE A 208 -3.71 -16.02 -28.99
C ILE A 208 -4.62 -16.77 -28.02
N LEU A 209 -4.25 -16.89 -26.75
CA LEU A 209 -5.04 -17.57 -25.73
C LEU A 209 -6.40 -16.89 -25.51
N GLU A 210 -6.41 -15.58 -25.37
CA GLU A 210 -7.63 -14.80 -25.18
C GLU A 210 -8.58 -14.89 -26.35
N ASN A 211 -8.05 -14.69 -27.58
CA ASN A 211 -8.81 -14.82 -28.81
C ASN A 211 -9.39 -16.22 -28.97
N PHE A 212 -8.61 -17.27 -28.65
CA PHE A 212 -9.06 -18.64 -28.75
C PHE A 212 -10.14 -18.99 -27.72
N THR A 213 -9.99 -18.56 -26.48
CA THR A 213 -11.01 -18.75 -25.44
C THR A 213 -12.31 -18.02 -25.77
N ALA A 214 -12.23 -16.81 -26.33
CA ALA A 214 -13.37 -16.05 -26.81
C ALA A 214 -14.06 -16.74 -27.99
N TYR A 215 -13.26 -17.24 -28.93
CA TYR A 215 -13.77 -18.03 -30.07
C TYR A 215 -14.52 -19.28 -29.59
N LEU A 216 -13.95 -20.05 -28.68
CA LEU A 216 -14.61 -21.24 -28.14
C LEU A 216 -15.98 -20.90 -27.53
N ARG A 217 -16.07 -19.88 -26.70
CA ARG A 217 -17.33 -19.41 -26.08
C ARG A 217 -18.40 -19.04 -27.09
N SER A 218 -17.99 -18.50 -28.25
CA SER A 218 -18.91 -18.08 -29.30
C SER A 218 -19.26 -19.18 -30.32
N SER A 219 -18.44 -20.24 -30.40
CA SER A 219 -18.53 -21.23 -31.49
C SER A 219 -19.63 -22.29 -31.26
N SER A 220 -19.94 -22.64 -30.02
CA SER A 220 -20.92 -23.68 -29.69
C SER A 220 -21.46 -23.52 -28.27
N ASN A 221 -22.73 -23.94 -28.06
CA ASN A 221 -23.31 -24.02 -26.73
C ASN A 221 -22.56 -24.98 -25.78
N GLU A 222 -21.80 -25.92 -26.33
CA GLU A 222 -20.98 -26.87 -25.57
C GLU A 222 -19.81 -26.16 -24.86
N TYR A 223 -19.26 -25.11 -25.48
CA TYR A 223 -18.07 -24.40 -24.96
C TYR A 223 -18.39 -23.02 -24.35
N LYS A 224 -19.66 -22.65 -24.23
CA LYS A 224 -20.07 -21.35 -23.65
C LYS A 224 -19.56 -21.11 -22.23
N ASP A 225 -19.29 -22.19 -21.47
CA ASP A 225 -18.85 -22.15 -20.08
C ASP A 225 -17.31 -22.20 -19.93
N VAL A 226 -16.55 -22.11 -21.03
CA VAL A 226 -15.09 -21.96 -20.99
C VAL A 226 -14.73 -20.63 -20.33
N LYS A 227 -14.19 -20.68 -19.12
CA LYS A 227 -13.86 -19.47 -18.33
C LYS A 227 -12.37 -19.16 -18.30
N CYS A 228 -11.52 -20.17 -18.39
CA CYS A 228 -10.08 -20.03 -18.22
C CYS A 228 -9.31 -20.92 -19.21
N GLY A 229 -8.04 -20.60 -19.36
CA GLY A 229 -7.08 -21.37 -20.15
C GLY A 229 -5.65 -20.99 -19.77
N SER A 230 -4.69 -21.83 -20.13
CA SER A 230 -3.27 -21.52 -19.96
C SER A 230 -2.43 -22.11 -21.08
N ILE A 231 -1.33 -21.45 -21.43
CA ILE A 231 -0.31 -21.89 -22.38
C ILE A 231 1.07 -21.72 -21.74
N VAL A 232 1.90 -22.75 -21.79
CA VAL A 232 3.31 -22.68 -21.39
C VAL A 232 4.17 -23.06 -22.59
N VAL A 233 5.15 -22.23 -22.91
CA VAL A 233 6.09 -22.45 -24.02
C VAL A 233 7.50 -22.61 -23.47
N LEU A 234 8.12 -23.72 -23.80
CA LEU A 234 9.48 -24.08 -23.36
C LEU A 234 10.43 -24.17 -24.56
N ASP A 235 11.67 -23.71 -24.38
CA ASP A 235 12.74 -24.03 -25.32
C ASP A 235 13.16 -25.51 -25.12
N VAL A 236 13.14 -26.26 -26.20
CA VAL A 236 13.47 -27.71 -26.19
C VAL A 236 14.97 -28.00 -25.95
N LYS A 237 15.83 -26.98 -26.04
CA LYS A 237 17.27 -27.14 -25.91
C LYS A 237 17.72 -27.10 -24.46
N ASP A 238 17.16 -26.18 -23.66
CA ASP A 238 17.59 -25.92 -22.30
C ASP A 238 16.44 -25.89 -21.29
N ASN A 239 15.21 -26.14 -21.76
CA ASN A 239 13.95 -26.06 -21.00
C ASN A 239 13.66 -24.67 -20.40
N ALA A 240 14.23 -23.61 -20.97
CA ALA A 240 13.88 -22.26 -20.56
C ALA A 240 12.40 -21.97 -20.87
N VAL A 241 11.72 -21.34 -19.90
CA VAL A 241 10.34 -20.87 -20.11
C VAL A 241 10.39 -19.60 -20.94
N LEU A 242 9.82 -19.66 -22.16
CA LEU A 242 9.79 -18.53 -23.08
C LEU A 242 8.51 -17.69 -22.97
N ALA A 243 7.40 -18.35 -22.64
CA ALA A 243 6.12 -17.69 -22.35
C ALA A 243 5.27 -18.53 -21.40
N MET A 244 4.47 -17.85 -20.57
CA MET A 244 3.44 -18.42 -19.71
C MET A 244 2.21 -17.52 -19.76
N ALA A 245 1.17 -17.94 -20.46
CA ALA A 245 -0.06 -17.18 -20.63
C ALA A 245 -1.19 -17.80 -19.83
N THR A 246 -1.97 -16.98 -19.17
CA THR A 246 -3.14 -17.37 -18.38
C THR A 246 -4.32 -16.46 -18.73
N ALA A 247 -5.49 -17.05 -18.98
CA ALA A 247 -6.73 -16.31 -19.20
C ALA A 247 -7.77 -16.73 -18.13
N PRO A 248 -8.48 -15.79 -17.50
CA PRO A 248 -8.34 -14.34 -17.64
C PRO A 248 -7.00 -13.81 -17.11
N THR A 249 -6.60 -12.65 -17.59
CA THR A 249 -5.41 -11.93 -17.13
C THR A 249 -5.79 -10.55 -16.59
N PHE A 250 -4.85 -9.86 -15.98
CA PHE A 250 -5.03 -8.51 -15.43
C PHE A 250 -3.73 -7.69 -15.60
N ASP A 251 -3.80 -6.40 -15.33
CA ASP A 251 -2.61 -5.54 -15.24
C ASP A 251 -2.26 -5.32 -13.77
N LEU A 252 -1.02 -5.59 -13.38
CA LEU A 252 -0.53 -5.38 -12.00
C LEU A 252 -0.67 -3.93 -11.52
N ASN A 253 -0.65 -2.95 -12.44
CA ASN A 253 -0.87 -1.55 -12.08
C ASN A 253 -2.30 -1.29 -11.61
N ASP A 254 -3.27 -2.06 -12.10
CA ASP A 254 -4.68 -1.97 -11.73
C ASP A 254 -5.06 -2.82 -10.53
N TYR A 255 -4.18 -3.73 -10.08
CA TYR A 255 -4.47 -4.74 -9.07
C TYR A 255 -5.09 -4.16 -7.79
N LYS A 256 -4.50 -3.09 -7.24
CA LYS A 256 -5.01 -2.46 -6.00
C LYS A 256 -6.36 -1.78 -6.20
N SER A 257 -6.59 -1.17 -7.36
CA SER A 257 -7.81 -0.41 -7.64
C SER A 257 -9.00 -1.28 -8.03
N LYS A 258 -8.72 -2.48 -8.58
CA LYS A 258 -9.73 -3.41 -9.10
C LYS A 258 -9.77 -4.74 -8.34
N TYR A 259 -9.19 -4.78 -7.13
CA TYR A 259 -9.08 -6.02 -6.35
C TYR A 259 -10.41 -6.75 -6.16
N ASP A 260 -11.50 -6.01 -5.95
CA ASP A 260 -12.84 -6.57 -5.75
C ASP A 260 -13.50 -7.07 -7.05
N GLU A 261 -12.91 -6.76 -8.21
CA GLU A 261 -13.40 -7.15 -9.55
C GLU A 261 -12.61 -8.34 -10.12
N LEU A 262 -11.40 -8.59 -9.62
CA LEU A 262 -10.48 -9.65 -10.02
C LEU A 262 -10.72 -10.94 -9.24
#